data_7621656ff52757332fa6dd8c0bd0019a
#
_entry.id   7621656ff52757332fa6dd8c0bd0019a
#
_cell.length_a   1.000
_cell.length_b   1.000
_cell.length_c   1.000
_cell.angle_alpha   90.00
_cell.angle_beta   90.00
_cell.angle_gamma   90.00
#
_symmetry.space_group_name_H-M   'P 1'
#
loop_
_entity.id
_entity.type
_entity.pdbx_description
1 polymer ?
#
loop_
_entity_poly.entity_id
_entity_poly.type
_entity_poly.pdbx_seq_one_letter_code
_entity_poly.pdbx_strand_id
1 'polypeptide(L)'
;MEALCLAHDLGHPPFSHGGEKALNACMQQFGGFEGNGQTLRIVGKLEPYTASGGMNLSRRTLLGLLKYPIVQPALDQFEQGLTVKPCKAIYAADSDLLDWILSPLSVADRSAFQRTEKLDKAPFLKSLHKSLDASIMELADDIAYGVHDLEDAIVTGTVTIEHWRRLAEPEMAKLPLDIASALKHISQKLFIPEHHIRKDAIGALVNLLITSIELYQSLPDTQDPLIRYNARLPEPQQQLLQLLKSFVYEAVILSPDVQRGEYKGQQIVRSLFEAFSSEAERLLPANTKNRWLMADNEQSKMRIICDYVSGMTDEYALRMHQQLFAASL
;
A
#
# COMPACT_ATOMS: atom_id res chain seq x y z
N MET A 1 9.86 14.88 -2.28
CA MET A 1 8.78 14.42 -1.37
C MET A 1 7.41 14.49 -2.05
N GLU A 2 6.93 15.66 -2.52
CA GLU A 2 5.60 15.80 -3.13
C GLU A 2 5.29 14.76 -4.21
N ALA A 3 6.13 14.63 -5.24
CA ALA A 3 5.96 13.63 -6.30
C ALA A 3 5.90 12.18 -5.75
N LEU A 4 6.66 11.91 -4.69
CA LEU A 4 6.68 10.61 -4.04
C LEU A 4 5.37 10.32 -3.31
N CYS A 5 4.87 11.28 -2.53
CA CYS A 5 3.58 11.15 -1.85
C CYS A 5 2.41 11.01 -2.83
N LEU A 6 2.44 11.71 -3.98
CA LEU A 6 1.42 11.59 -5.02
C LEU A 6 1.47 10.25 -5.76
N ALA A 7 2.63 9.60 -5.83
CA ALA A 7 2.83 8.37 -6.60
C ALA A 7 2.76 7.08 -5.77
N HIS A 8 2.76 7.15 -4.44
CA HIS A 8 2.97 5.98 -3.58
C HIS A 8 1.93 4.87 -3.77
N ASP A 9 0.71 5.21 -4.13
CA ASP A 9 -0.42 4.30 -4.28
C ASP A 9 -0.81 3.99 -5.73
N LEU A 10 -0.02 4.44 -6.74
CA LEU A 10 -0.30 4.16 -8.15
C LEU A 10 -0.44 2.67 -8.49
N GLY A 11 0.18 1.80 -7.71
CA GLY A 11 0.14 0.36 -7.89
C GLY A 11 -1.07 -0.33 -7.26
N HIS A 12 -1.95 0.38 -6.56
CA HIS A 12 -3.17 -0.22 -6.04
C HIS A 12 -4.10 -0.60 -7.20
N PRO A 13 -4.58 -1.84 -7.24
CA PRO A 13 -5.49 -2.30 -8.26
C PRO A 13 -6.92 -1.77 -7.99
N PRO A 14 -7.86 -1.94 -8.94
CA PRO A 14 -9.25 -1.61 -8.67
C PRO A 14 -9.77 -2.31 -7.41
N PHE A 15 -10.58 -1.62 -6.64
CA PHE A 15 -11.11 -2.02 -5.31
C PHE A 15 -10.02 -2.19 -4.24
N SER A 16 -8.90 -1.46 -4.37
CA SER A 16 -7.85 -1.33 -3.36
C SER A 16 -7.36 -2.67 -2.80
N HIS A 17 -7.32 -2.85 -1.48
CA HIS A 17 -6.85 -4.09 -0.84
C HIS A 17 -7.68 -5.34 -1.18
N GLY A 18 -8.97 -5.18 -1.51
CA GLY A 18 -9.78 -6.29 -2.01
C GLY A 18 -9.28 -6.82 -3.35
N GLY A 19 -9.03 -5.91 -4.29
CA GLY A 19 -8.44 -6.23 -5.59
C GLY A 19 -7.02 -6.79 -5.48
N GLU A 20 -6.21 -6.25 -4.57
CA GLU A 20 -4.86 -6.75 -4.29
C GLU A 20 -4.87 -8.21 -3.83
N LYS A 21 -5.75 -8.56 -2.88
CA LYS A 21 -5.93 -9.95 -2.43
C LYS A 21 -6.36 -10.86 -3.58
N ALA A 22 -7.27 -10.40 -4.44
CA ALA A 22 -7.76 -11.15 -5.58
C ALA A 22 -6.66 -11.39 -6.63
N LEU A 23 -5.93 -10.33 -7.04
CA LEU A 23 -4.82 -10.45 -7.99
C LEU A 23 -3.68 -11.30 -7.44
N ASN A 24 -3.33 -11.13 -6.14
CA ASN A 24 -2.31 -11.96 -5.53
C ASN A 24 -2.68 -13.45 -5.57
N ALA A 25 -3.95 -13.80 -5.32
CA ALA A 25 -4.44 -15.17 -5.43
C ALA A 25 -4.36 -15.69 -6.88
N CYS A 26 -4.77 -14.90 -7.87
CA CYS A 26 -4.67 -15.26 -9.29
C CYS A 26 -3.20 -15.45 -9.74
N MET A 27 -2.31 -14.63 -9.21
CA MET A 27 -0.89 -14.60 -9.56
C MET A 27 -0.01 -15.51 -8.70
N GLN A 28 -0.57 -16.30 -7.79
CA GLN A 28 0.20 -17.07 -6.79
C GLN A 28 1.30 -17.94 -7.43
N GLN A 29 1.02 -18.59 -8.56
CA GLN A 29 1.99 -19.41 -9.30
C GLN A 29 2.90 -18.60 -10.24
N PHE A 30 2.64 -17.29 -10.40
CA PHE A 30 3.29 -16.40 -11.35
C PHE A 30 4.03 -15.24 -10.69
N GLY A 31 4.42 -15.39 -9.42
CA GLY A 31 5.18 -14.39 -8.66
C GLY A 31 4.32 -13.42 -7.84
N GLY A 32 3.03 -13.73 -7.62
CA GLY A 32 2.14 -12.96 -6.76
C GLY A 32 1.83 -11.55 -7.27
N PHE A 33 1.13 -10.78 -6.44
CA PHE A 33 0.84 -9.36 -6.64
C PHE A 33 0.97 -8.61 -5.32
N GLU A 34 1.57 -7.40 -5.37
CA GLU A 34 1.71 -6.50 -4.22
C GLU A 34 1.73 -5.05 -4.71
N GLY A 35 0.91 -4.19 -4.09
CA GLY A 35 0.65 -2.82 -4.57
C GLY A 35 1.90 -1.94 -4.62
N ASN A 36 2.79 -2.00 -3.61
CA ASN A 36 4.00 -1.18 -3.63
C ASN A 36 5.02 -1.66 -4.67
N GLY A 37 5.14 -2.97 -4.87
CA GLY A 37 5.91 -3.54 -5.98
C GLY A 37 5.36 -3.10 -7.33
N GLN A 38 4.03 -3.07 -7.47
CA GLN A 38 3.36 -2.59 -8.67
C GLN A 38 3.56 -1.09 -8.89
N THR A 39 3.53 -0.26 -7.84
CA THR A 39 3.86 1.18 -7.93
C THR A 39 5.25 1.36 -8.56
N LEU A 40 6.26 0.68 -8.01
CA LEU A 40 7.61 0.77 -8.53
C LEU A 40 7.71 0.32 -10.00
N ARG A 41 7.02 -0.76 -10.34
CA ARG A 41 6.93 -1.30 -11.69
C ARG A 41 6.27 -0.32 -12.66
N ILE A 42 5.16 0.31 -12.27
CA ILE A 42 4.47 1.32 -13.10
C ILE A 42 5.43 2.46 -13.43
N VAL A 43 5.97 3.13 -12.42
CA VAL A 43 6.80 4.32 -12.63
C VAL A 43 8.17 4.01 -13.25
N GLY A 44 8.71 2.81 -13.02
CA GLY A 44 10.03 2.40 -13.50
C GLY A 44 10.04 1.71 -14.87
N LYS A 45 8.92 1.11 -15.28
CA LYS A 45 8.88 0.28 -16.50
C LYS A 45 7.64 0.44 -17.38
N LEU A 46 6.42 0.51 -16.77
CA LEU A 46 5.19 0.39 -17.55
C LEU A 46 4.76 1.69 -18.21
N GLU A 47 4.99 2.83 -17.55
CA GLU A 47 4.64 4.13 -18.11
C GLU A 47 5.48 4.44 -19.35
N PRO A 48 4.84 4.70 -20.51
CA PRO A 48 5.53 4.83 -21.79
C PRO A 48 6.15 6.22 -22.01
N TYR A 49 6.69 6.84 -20.95
CA TYR A 49 7.28 8.16 -21.03
C TYR A 49 8.68 8.13 -21.68
N THR A 50 9.39 7.01 -21.49
CA THR A 50 10.67 6.72 -22.16
C THR A 50 10.68 5.31 -22.72
N ALA A 51 11.62 5.03 -23.62
CA ALA A 51 11.72 3.71 -24.26
C ALA A 51 12.08 2.57 -23.28
N SER A 52 12.76 2.87 -22.19
CA SER A 52 13.32 1.83 -21.30
C SER A 52 13.28 2.14 -19.81
N GLY A 53 12.92 3.35 -19.41
CA GLY A 53 13.00 3.80 -18.02
C GLY A 53 11.67 4.27 -17.43
N GLY A 54 10.54 3.82 -17.96
CA GLY A 54 9.22 4.24 -17.49
C GLY A 54 9.08 5.76 -17.50
N MET A 55 8.70 6.36 -16.36
CA MET A 55 8.57 7.81 -16.17
C MET A 55 9.92 8.55 -16.09
N ASN A 56 11.04 7.83 -16.12
CA ASN A 56 12.39 8.40 -15.99
C ASN A 56 12.58 9.26 -14.73
N LEU A 57 12.05 8.78 -13.62
CA LEU A 57 12.17 9.46 -12.32
C LEU A 57 13.60 9.45 -11.81
N SER A 58 13.92 10.43 -10.96
CA SER A 58 15.22 10.44 -10.29
C SER A 58 15.40 9.20 -9.40
N ARG A 59 16.65 8.74 -9.26
CA ARG A 59 16.98 7.60 -8.41
C ARG A 59 16.53 7.80 -6.96
N ARG A 60 16.62 9.01 -6.42
CA ARG A 60 16.12 9.34 -5.10
C ARG A 60 14.62 9.17 -4.99
N THR A 61 13.84 9.59 -6.00
CA THR A 61 12.38 9.40 -6.03
C THR A 61 12.04 7.91 -6.03
N LEU A 62 12.71 7.11 -6.87
CA LEU A 62 12.50 5.67 -6.91
C LEU A 62 12.92 4.97 -5.59
N LEU A 63 14.02 5.41 -4.97
CA LEU A 63 14.43 4.91 -3.65
C LEU A 63 13.39 5.23 -2.56
N GLY A 64 12.74 6.40 -2.66
CA GLY A 64 11.65 6.78 -1.75
C GLY A 64 10.37 5.97 -1.96
N LEU A 65 10.06 5.54 -3.19
CA LEU A 65 8.94 4.65 -3.50
C LEU A 65 9.23 3.18 -3.15
N LEU A 66 10.48 2.83 -2.95
CA LEU A 66 10.92 1.48 -2.61
C LEU A 66 10.68 1.22 -1.11
N LYS A 67 9.43 0.93 -0.71
CA LYS A 67 9.09 0.61 0.69
C LYS A 67 9.78 -0.66 1.19
N TYR A 68 10.02 -1.64 0.28
CA TYR A 68 10.59 -2.95 0.61
C TYR A 68 11.74 -3.28 -0.34
N PRO A 69 13.01 -2.99 0.02
CA PRO A 69 14.19 -3.14 -0.84
C PRO A 69 14.67 -4.58 -0.98
N ILE A 70 13.75 -5.52 -1.15
CA ILE A 70 14.01 -6.94 -1.34
C ILE A 70 13.24 -7.45 -2.56
N VAL A 71 13.78 -8.50 -3.20
CA VAL A 71 13.12 -9.21 -4.29
C VAL A 71 12.23 -10.29 -3.72
N GLN A 72 11.09 -10.54 -4.35
CA GLN A 72 10.23 -11.67 -4.01
C GLN A 72 11.02 -13.00 -4.05
N PRO A 73 10.82 -13.90 -3.08
CA PRO A 73 11.39 -15.23 -3.13
C PRO A 73 10.84 -16.03 -4.33
N ALA A 74 11.60 -17.03 -4.77
CA ALA A 74 11.20 -17.90 -5.86
C ALA A 74 9.91 -18.68 -5.52
N LEU A 75 9.14 -19.03 -6.56
CA LEU A 75 7.79 -19.62 -6.46
C LEU A 75 7.75 -21.01 -5.79
N ASP A 76 8.82 -21.75 -5.91
CA ASP A 76 9.00 -23.11 -5.32
C ASP A 76 9.02 -23.12 -3.78
N GLN A 77 9.10 -21.95 -3.17
CA GLN A 77 9.09 -21.79 -1.70
C GLN A 77 7.68 -21.58 -1.12
N PHE A 78 6.63 -21.55 -1.95
CA PHE A 78 5.26 -21.40 -1.50
C PHE A 78 4.57 -22.76 -1.31
N GLU A 79 4.20 -23.09 -0.08
CA GLU A 79 3.32 -24.23 0.19
C GLU A 79 1.93 -24.01 -0.42
N GLN A 80 1.45 -24.97 -1.21
CA GLN A 80 0.12 -24.94 -1.80
C GLN A 80 -0.95 -24.96 -0.70
N GLY A 81 -1.89 -24.03 -0.75
CA GLY A 81 -3.13 -24.07 0.04
C GLY A 81 -3.29 -23.01 1.14
N LEU A 82 -2.31 -22.15 1.37
CA LEU A 82 -2.49 -20.99 2.25
C LEU A 82 -3.03 -19.79 1.46
N THR A 83 -4.02 -19.09 2.03
CA THR A 83 -4.36 -17.72 1.62
C THR A 83 -3.19 -16.81 1.98
N VAL A 84 -2.22 -16.78 1.11
CA VAL A 84 -0.95 -16.12 1.36
C VAL A 84 -1.18 -14.62 1.22
N LYS A 85 -0.90 -13.86 2.28
CA LYS A 85 -0.84 -12.40 2.18
C LYS A 85 0.17 -12.01 1.11
N PRO A 86 -0.04 -10.90 0.37
CA PRO A 86 0.95 -10.40 -0.58
C PRO A 86 2.33 -10.29 0.05
N CYS A 87 3.35 -10.78 -0.65
CA CYS A 87 4.74 -10.64 -0.20
C CYS A 87 5.18 -9.19 -0.41
N LYS A 88 5.46 -8.49 0.67
CA LYS A 88 5.93 -7.10 0.64
C LYS A 88 7.37 -7.02 0.13
N ALA A 89 7.50 -7.04 -1.19
CA ALA A 89 8.76 -7.05 -1.93
C ALA A 89 8.52 -6.60 -3.38
N ILE A 90 9.57 -6.34 -4.12
CA ILE A 90 9.49 -6.11 -5.57
C ILE A 90 9.44 -7.44 -6.32
N TYR A 91 8.94 -7.41 -7.54
CA TYR A 91 8.92 -8.60 -8.40
C TYR A 91 10.32 -8.98 -8.87
N ALA A 92 10.56 -10.29 -9.02
CA ALA A 92 11.83 -10.79 -9.57
C ALA A 92 12.11 -10.23 -10.99
N ALA A 93 11.05 -10.00 -11.77
CA ALA A 93 11.14 -9.37 -13.10
C ALA A 93 11.61 -7.91 -13.08
N ASP A 94 11.68 -7.27 -11.91
CA ASP A 94 12.08 -5.88 -11.72
C ASP A 94 13.37 -5.74 -10.90
N SER A 95 14.13 -6.85 -10.75
CA SER A 95 15.40 -6.86 -10.01
C SER A 95 16.46 -5.94 -10.61
N ASP A 96 16.48 -5.77 -11.94
CA ASP A 96 17.34 -4.83 -12.64
C ASP A 96 17.09 -3.36 -12.24
N LEU A 97 15.81 -3.00 -12.02
CA LEU A 97 15.44 -1.68 -11.52
C LEU A 97 15.92 -1.48 -10.07
N LEU A 98 15.78 -2.50 -9.20
CA LEU A 98 16.36 -2.45 -7.85
C LEU A 98 17.86 -2.28 -7.88
N ASP A 99 18.55 -3.05 -8.71
CA ASP A 99 20.01 -2.96 -8.87
C ASP A 99 20.44 -1.57 -9.32
N TRP A 100 19.72 -0.97 -10.25
CA TRP A 100 19.98 0.39 -10.70
C TRP A 100 19.74 1.43 -9.59
N ILE A 101 18.64 1.30 -8.83
CA ILE A 101 18.33 2.20 -7.70
C ILE A 101 19.44 2.15 -6.64
N LEU A 102 19.89 0.95 -6.28
CA LEU A 102 20.87 0.73 -5.22
C LEU A 102 22.33 0.83 -5.69
N SER A 103 22.59 1.04 -7.00
CA SER A 103 23.97 1.06 -7.54
C SER A 103 24.92 2.11 -6.93
N PRO A 104 24.47 3.27 -6.40
CA PRO A 104 25.37 4.21 -5.73
C PRO A 104 25.82 3.77 -4.34
N LEU A 105 25.09 2.85 -3.71
CA LEU A 105 25.40 2.38 -2.37
C LEU A 105 26.67 1.50 -2.39
N SER A 106 27.49 1.63 -1.37
CA SER A 106 28.59 0.68 -1.14
C SER A 106 28.03 -0.74 -0.95
N VAL A 107 28.86 -1.76 -1.18
CA VAL A 107 28.45 -3.16 -0.95
C VAL A 107 27.99 -3.37 0.50
N ALA A 108 28.65 -2.75 1.46
CA ALA A 108 28.30 -2.82 2.88
C ALA A 108 26.96 -2.15 3.17
N ASP A 109 26.76 -0.91 2.65
CA ASP A 109 25.50 -0.18 2.80
C ASP A 109 24.31 -0.91 2.17
N ARG A 110 24.51 -1.44 0.95
CA ARG A 110 23.49 -2.23 0.26
C ARG A 110 23.11 -3.48 1.06
N SER A 111 24.12 -4.23 1.55
CA SER A 111 23.90 -5.41 2.38
C SER A 111 23.15 -5.08 3.68
N ALA A 112 23.50 -3.98 4.34
CA ALA A 112 22.81 -3.53 5.55
C ALA A 112 21.37 -3.12 5.26
N PHE A 113 21.13 -2.38 4.18
CA PHE A 113 19.81 -1.87 3.80
C PHE A 113 18.84 -2.99 3.38
N GLN A 114 19.34 -4.04 2.73
CA GLN A 114 18.53 -5.19 2.27
C GLN A 114 18.38 -6.30 3.33
N ARG A 115 18.76 -6.05 4.59
CA ARG A 115 18.57 -7.06 5.65
C ARG A 115 17.09 -7.38 5.84
N THR A 116 16.86 -8.66 6.12
CA THR A 116 15.52 -9.22 6.31
C THR A 116 15.45 -10.01 7.60
N GLU A 117 14.25 -10.19 8.11
CA GLU A 117 13.93 -11.15 9.17
C GLU A 117 12.94 -12.19 8.65
N LYS A 118 13.02 -13.41 9.20
CA LYS A 118 12.06 -14.46 8.91
C LYS A 118 10.84 -14.29 9.83
N LEU A 119 9.66 -14.34 9.25
CA LEU A 119 8.41 -14.29 10.01
C LEU A 119 8.04 -15.70 10.48
N ASP A 120 7.69 -15.87 11.77
CA ASP A 120 7.40 -17.19 12.38
C ASP A 120 6.20 -17.92 11.75
N LYS A 121 5.29 -17.20 11.10
CA LYS A 121 4.03 -17.75 10.57
C LYS A 121 3.80 -17.45 9.08
N ALA A 122 4.81 -17.01 8.36
CA ALA A 122 4.69 -16.69 6.94
C ALA A 122 5.92 -17.19 6.18
N PRO A 123 5.74 -17.68 4.94
CA PRO A 123 6.87 -18.14 4.12
C PRO A 123 7.76 -17.00 3.62
N PHE A 124 7.46 -15.75 4.01
CA PHE A 124 8.10 -14.56 3.49
C PHE A 124 9.14 -13.96 4.43
N LEU A 125 10.12 -13.33 3.82
CA LEU A 125 11.06 -12.47 4.52
C LEU A 125 10.43 -11.06 4.66
N LYS A 126 10.62 -10.45 5.81
CA LYS A 126 10.24 -9.05 6.06
C LYS A 126 11.48 -8.17 5.92
N SER A 127 11.41 -7.14 5.10
CA SER A 127 12.43 -6.08 5.04
C SER A 127 12.50 -5.34 6.37
N LEU A 128 13.71 -5.12 6.89
CA LEU A 128 13.92 -4.43 8.17
C LEU A 128 14.09 -2.93 8.00
N HIS A 129 14.49 -2.47 6.83
CA HIS A 129 14.90 -1.10 6.60
C HIS A 129 14.17 -0.47 5.43
N LYS A 130 14.03 0.84 5.47
CA LYS A 130 13.49 1.70 4.42
C LYS A 130 14.34 2.96 4.30
N SER A 131 14.23 3.67 3.20
CA SER A 131 14.92 4.95 3.03
C SER A 131 14.29 6.05 3.88
N LEU A 132 15.01 7.14 4.08
CA LEU A 132 14.51 8.34 4.77
C LEU A 132 13.20 8.83 4.13
N ASP A 133 13.22 9.01 2.80
CA ASP A 133 12.06 9.53 2.08
C ASP A 133 10.87 8.55 2.15
N ALA A 134 11.10 7.24 2.09
CA ALA A 134 10.06 6.22 2.29
C ALA A 134 9.48 6.24 3.72
N SER A 135 10.32 6.47 4.73
CA SER A 135 9.87 6.52 6.12
C SER A 135 9.00 7.75 6.40
N ILE A 136 9.32 8.89 5.81
CA ILE A 136 8.51 10.12 5.91
C ILE A 136 7.17 9.92 5.21
N MET A 137 7.18 9.37 4.00
CA MET A 137 5.97 9.10 3.23
C MET A 137 5.03 8.13 3.96
N GLU A 138 5.55 7.00 4.44
CA GLU A 138 4.76 6.01 5.17
C GLU A 138 4.16 6.58 6.46
N LEU A 139 4.93 7.43 7.17
CA LEU A 139 4.42 8.08 8.38
C LEU A 139 3.31 9.08 8.05
N ALA A 140 3.44 9.83 6.95
CA ALA A 140 2.41 10.75 6.48
C ALA A 140 1.13 10.00 6.07
N ASP A 141 1.28 8.88 5.36
CA ASP A 141 0.20 7.97 4.96
C ASP A 141 -0.51 7.38 6.20
N ASP A 142 0.24 6.89 7.17
CA ASP A 142 -0.29 6.38 8.44
C ASP A 142 -1.07 7.44 9.23
N ILE A 143 -0.60 8.69 9.27
CA ILE A 143 -1.30 9.81 9.93
C ILE A 143 -2.57 10.14 9.15
N ALA A 144 -2.52 10.19 7.82
CA ALA A 144 -3.69 10.42 6.99
C ALA A 144 -4.75 9.33 7.22
N TYR A 145 -4.36 8.07 7.19
CA TYR A 145 -5.24 6.93 7.48
C TYR A 145 -5.88 7.03 8.88
N GLY A 146 -5.10 7.31 9.91
CA GLY A 146 -5.61 7.38 11.29
C GLY A 146 -6.52 8.58 11.56
N VAL A 147 -6.32 9.71 10.86
CA VAL A 147 -7.00 10.97 11.16
C VAL A 147 -8.04 11.34 10.10
N HIS A 148 -7.71 11.27 8.82
CA HIS A 148 -8.64 11.68 7.75
C HIS A 148 -9.68 10.63 7.44
N ASP A 149 -9.35 9.35 7.48
CA ASP A 149 -10.36 8.28 7.35
C ASP A 149 -11.33 8.29 8.54
N LEU A 150 -10.83 8.65 9.75
CA LEU A 150 -11.71 8.91 10.90
C LEU A 150 -12.67 10.08 10.63
N GLU A 151 -12.16 11.19 10.08
CA GLU A 151 -13.00 12.35 9.72
C GLU A 151 -14.07 11.94 8.72
N ASP A 152 -13.70 11.28 7.64
CA ASP A 152 -14.62 10.86 6.59
C ASP A 152 -15.66 9.88 7.13
N ALA A 153 -15.27 8.96 7.99
CA ALA A 153 -16.19 8.04 8.63
C ALA A 153 -17.20 8.74 9.56
N ILE A 154 -16.82 9.80 10.24
CA ILE A 154 -17.72 10.63 11.05
C ILE A 154 -18.67 11.43 10.14
N VAL A 155 -18.14 12.04 9.07
CA VAL A 155 -18.93 12.86 8.13
C VAL A 155 -19.99 12.04 7.40
N THR A 156 -19.63 10.83 6.99
CA THR A 156 -20.56 9.89 6.32
C THR A 156 -21.53 9.20 7.28
N GLY A 157 -21.36 9.38 8.60
CA GLY A 157 -22.18 8.71 9.61
C GLY A 157 -21.87 7.23 9.81
N THR A 158 -20.81 6.72 9.18
CA THR A 158 -20.34 5.33 9.38
C THR A 158 -19.87 5.12 10.82
N VAL A 159 -19.26 6.15 11.41
CA VAL A 159 -18.80 6.16 12.81
C VAL A 159 -19.59 7.18 13.62
N THR A 160 -20.05 6.76 14.80
CA THR A 160 -20.81 7.57 15.77
C THR A 160 -20.03 7.73 17.07
N ILE A 161 -20.51 8.65 17.93
CA ILE A 161 -19.95 8.84 19.27
C ILE A 161 -20.04 7.56 20.12
N GLU A 162 -21.04 6.69 19.90
CA GLU A 162 -21.21 5.42 20.59
C GLU A 162 -20.10 4.44 20.19
N HIS A 163 -19.70 4.41 18.90
CA HIS A 163 -18.53 3.64 18.45
C HIS A 163 -17.26 4.12 19.16
N TRP A 164 -17.06 5.44 19.25
CA TRP A 164 -15.91 6.02 19.94
C TRP A 164 -15.85 5.64 21.42
N ARG A 165 -16.96 5.81 22.12
CA ARG A 165 -17.04 5.45 23.56
C ARG A 165 -16.77 3.97 23.81
N ARG A 166 -17.22 3.11 22.93
CA ARG A 166 -17.06 1.66 23.06
C ARG A 166 -15.64 1.19 22.75
N LEU A 167 -15.02 1.71 21.68
CA LEU A 167 -13.78 1.17 21.11
C LEU A 167 -12.54 2.02 21.46
N ALA A 168 -12.65 3.36 21.45
CA ALA A 168 -11.52 4.24 21.63
C ALA A 168 -11.30 4.64 23.11
N GLU A 169 -12.36 5.02 23.85
CA GLU A 169 -12.21 5.51 25.23
C GLU A 169 -11.51 4.51 26.19
N PRO A 170 -11.77 3.19 26.14
CA PRO A 170 -11.04 2.23 26.97
C PRO A 170 -9.52 2.19 26.65
N GLU A 171 -9.17 2.35 25.38
CA GLU A 171 -7.77 2.36 24.95
C GLU A 171 -7.06 3.69 25.28
N MET A 172 -7.80 4.80 25.27
CA MET A 172 -7.28 6.11 25.69
C MET A 172 -6.75 6.08 27.13
N ALA A 173 -7.36 5.30 28.02
CA ALA A 173 -6.91 5.15 29.40
C ALA A 173 -5.52 4.49 29.56
N LYS A 174 -5.02 3.84 28.49
CA LYS A 174 -3.69 3.21 28.46
C LYS A 174 -2.60 4.13 27.94
N LEU A 175 -2.97 5.27 27.36
CA LEU A 175 -2.03 6.27 26.85
C LEU A 175 -1.34 7.03 28.00
N PRO A 176 -0.14 7.60 27.77
CA PRO A 176 0.45 8.59 28.67
C PRO A 176 -0.52 9.74 29.00
N LEU A 177 -0.48 10.21 30.23
CA LEU A 177 -1.50 11.15 30.78
C LEU A 177 -1.66 12.44 29.96
N ASP A 178 -0.57 12.98 29.46
CA ASP A 178 -0.56 14.18 28.63
C ASP A 178 -1.27 13.94 27.29
N ILE A 179 -0.97 12.84 26.61
CA ILE A 179 -1.61 12.41 25.36
C ILE A 179 -3.08 12.08 25.57
N ALA A 180 -3.39 11.31 26.63
CA ALA A 180 -4.77 10.96 26.98
C ALA A 180 -5.62 12.22 27.25
N SER A 181 -5.06 13.21 27.97
CA SER A 181 -5.74 14.48 28.26
C SER A 181 -5.97 15.31 27.00
N ALA A 182 -4.96 15.41 26.12
CA ALA A 182 -5.07 16.10 24.84
C ALA A 182 -6.14 15.43 23.96
N LEU A 183 -6.09 14.10 23.80
CA LEU A 183 -7.06 13.36 23.00
C LEU A 183 -8.49 13.47 23.57
N LYS A 184 -8.65 13.44 24.89
CA LYS A 184 -9.96 13.63 25.54
C LYS A 184 -10.55 15.00 25.22
N HIS A 185 -9.74 16.06 25.24
CA HIS A 185 -10.21 17.40 24.87
C HIS A 185 -10.58 17.49 23.38
N ILE A 186 -9.76 16.93 22.50
CA ILE A 186 -10.00 16.90 21.05
C ILE A 186 -11.25 16.07 20.73
N SER A 187 -11.41 14.88 21.32
CA SER A 187 -12.53 13.98 21.03
C SER A 187 -13.91 14.58 21.36
N GLN A 188 -13.99 15.49 22.32
CA GLN A 188 -15.22 16.24 22.62
C GLN A 188 -15.74 17.06 21.44
N LYS A 189 -14.84 17.46 20.53
CA LYS A 189 -15.15 18.28 19.33
C LYS A 189 -15.36 17.44 18.07
N LEU A 190 -14.85 16.22 17.99
CA LEU A 190 -14.88 15.39 16.78
C LEU A 190 -16.29 15.10 16.27
N PHE A 191 -17.23 14.86 17.19
CA PHE A 191 -18.60 14.44 16.86
C PHE A 191 -19.60 15.60 16.90
N ILE A 192 -19.13 16.83 17.05
CA ILE A 192 -19.99 18.02 16.99
C ILE A 192 -20.44 18.25 15.54
N PRO A 193 -21.74 18.53 15.28
CA PRO A 193 -22.26 18.69 13.93
C PRO A 193 -21.63 19.85 13.14
N GLU A 194 -21.23 20.90 13.86
CA GLU A 194 -20.63 22.10 13.26
C GLU A 194 -19.29 21.78 12.60
N HIS A 195 -19.25 21.92 11.29
CA HIS A 195 -18.11 21.52 10.46
C HIS A 195 -16.79 22.18 10.89
N HIS A 196 -16.79 23.49 11.22
CA HIS A 196 -15.58 24.19 11.61
C HIS A 196 -15.01 23.71 12.95
N ILE A 197 -15.85 23.28 13.91
CA ILE A 197 -15.41 22.74 15.20
C ILE A 197 -14.74 21.37 15.00
N ARG A 198 -15.33 20.51 14.16
CA ARG A 198 -14.71 19.23 13.81
C ARG A 198 -13.39 19.41 13.07
N LYS A 199 -13.32 20.35 12.11
CA LYS A 199 -12.07 20.67 11.40
C LYS A 199 -10.97 21.17 12.35
N ASP A 200 -11.31 21.95 13.36
CA ASP A 200 -10.37 22.36 14.41
C ASP A 200 -9.82 21.14 15.18
N ALA A 201 -10.69 20.20 15.54
CA ALA A 201 -10.29 18.97 16.23
C ALA A 201 -9.38 18.07 15.35
N ILE A 202 -9.73 17.89 14.07
CA ILE A 202 -8.89 17.17 13.11
C ILE A 202 -7.53 17.86 12.93
N GLY A 203 -7.53 19.18 12.75
CA GLY A 203 -6.29 19.96 12.68
C GLY A 203 -5.42 19.83 13.92
N ALA A 204 -6.02 19.75 15.11
CA ALA A 204 -5.30 19.53 16.36
C ALA A 204 -4.67 18.14 16.43
N LEU A 205 -5.36 17.07 15.97
CA LEU A 205 -4.79 15.72 15.87
C LEU A 205 -3.61 15.68 14.90
N VAL A 206 -3.78 16.22 13.71
CA VAL A 206 -2.71 16.29 12.70
C VAL A 206 -1.50 17.05 13.26
N ASN A 207 -1.73 18.22 13.86
CA ASN A 207 -0.64 19.01 14.44
C ASN A 207 0.09 18.28 15.56
N LEU A 208 -0.64 17.62 16.47
CA LEU A 208 -0.05 16.84 17.56
C LEU A 208 0.88 15.74 17.06
N LEU A 209 0.53 15.09 15.94
CA LEU A 209 1.34 14.04 15.33
C LEU A 209 2.50 14.61 14.52
N ILE A 210 2.23 15.52 13.59
CA ILE A 210 3.27 16.04 12.65
C ILE A 210 4.38 16.79 13.39
N THR A 211 4.04 17.64 14.37
CA THR A 211 5.05 18.44 15.09
C THR A 211 5.92 17.60 16.03
N SER A 212 5.53 16.36 16.30
CA SER A 212 6.28 15.44 17.15
C SER A 212 7.24 14.53 16.37
N ILE A 213 7.23 14.60 15.02
CA ILE A 213 8.09 13.75 14.19
C ILE A 213 9.56 14.09 14.42
N GLU A 214 10.37 13.07 14.68
CA GLU A 214 11.82 13.18 14.85
C GLU A 214 12.59 12.32 13.85
N LEU A 215 13.81 12.76 13.53
CA LEU A 215 14.76 11.97 12.76
C LEU A 215 15.65 11.15 13.71
N TYR A 216 15.88 9.88 13.34
CA TYR A 216 16.81 9.02 14.06
C TYR A 216 17.71 8.22 13.11
N GLN A 217 18.82 7.72 13.60
CA GLN A 217 19.70 6.86 12.83
C GLN A 217 19.20 5.41 12.90
N SER A 218 18.59 4.95 11.82
CA SER A 218 18.13 3.56 11.66
C SER A 218 19.29 2.61 11.34
N LEU A 219 20.25 3.08 10.54
CA LEU A 219 21.46 2.36 10.13
C LEU A 219 22.70 3.23 10.37
N PRO A 220 23.15 3.38 11.64
CA PRO A 220 24.22 4.35 12.00
C PRO A 220 25.55 4.11 11.29
N ASP A 221 25.87 2.86 10.95
CA ASP A 221 27.14 2.47 10.35
C ASP A 221 27.19 2.66 8.81
N THR A 222 26.05 3.04 8.16
CA THR A 222 26.02 3.28 6.73
C THR A 222 26.54 4.67 6.37
N GLN A 223 27.11 4.81 5.16
CA GLN A 223 27.67 6.07 4.66
C GLN A 223 26.60 6.96 4.03
N ASP A 224 25.64 6.37 3.29
CA ASP A 224 24.60 7.12 2.60
C ASP A 224 23.54 7.65 3.57
N PRO A 225 23.32 8.99 3.64
CA PRO A 225 22.35 9.58 4.57
C PRO A 225 20.88 9.19 4.26
N LEU A 226 20.55 8.84 3.01
CA LEU A 226 19.19 8.47 2.63
C LEU A 226 18.77 7.10 3.16
N ILE A 227 19.69 6.26 3.58
CA ILE A 227 19.40 4.98 4.23
C ILE A 227 19.81 4.95 5.70
N ARG A 228 20.69 5.91 6.12
CA ARG A 228 21.12 6.03 7.52
C ARG A 228 20.01 6.53 8.42
N TYR A 229 19.25 7.53 7.97
CA TYR A 229 18.22 8.19 8.76
C TYR A 229 16.83 7.71 8.39
N ASN A 230 15.94 7.67 9.38
CA ASN A 230 14.49 7.52 9.19
C ASN A 230 13.74 8.54 10.05
N ALA A 231 12.50 8.80 9.69
CA ALA A 231 11.54 9.54 10.49
C ALA A 231 10.73 8.57 11.34
N ARG A 232 10.36 9.01 12.57
CA ARG A 232 9.46 8.28 13.46
C ARG A 232 8.68 9.24 14.34
N LEU A 233 7.61 8.75 14.94
CA LEU A 233 6.99 9.37 16.10
C LEU A 233 7.67 8.88 17.38
N PRO A 234 7.79 9.72 18.43
CA PRO A 234 8.06 9.27 19.77
C PRO A 234 7.00 8.29 20.26
N GLU A 235 7.35 7.43 21.21
CA GLU A 235 6.48 6.36 21.69
C GLU A 235 5.06 6.82 22.11
N PRO A 236 4.87 7.94 22.82
CA PRO A 236 3.53 8.41 23.18
C PRO A 236 2.64 8.73 21.98
N GLN A 237 3.18 9.41 20.96
CA GLN A 237 2.46 9.76 19.74
C GLN A 237 2.27 8.55 18.84
N GLN A 238 3.20 7.62 18.84
CA GLN A 238 3.07 6.35 18.13
C GLN A 238 1.90 5.52 18.70
N GLN A 239 1.74 5.48 20.00
CA GLN A 239 0.60 4.81 20.66
C GLN A 239 -0.72 5.50 20.32
N LEU A 240 -0.76 6.84 20.29
CA LEU A 240 -1.93 7.59 19.84
C LEU A 240 -2.30 7.24 18.40
N LEU A 241 -1.33 7.28 17.49
CA LEU A 241 -1.57 6.95 16.08
C LEU A 241 -2.07 5.50 15.94
N GLN A 242 -1.49 4.56 16.68
CA GLN A 242 -1.94 3.18 16.67
C GLN A 242 -3.37 3.02 17.18
N LEU A 243 -3.78 3.77 18.22
CA LEU A 243 -5.16 3.80 18.70
C LEU A 243 -6.11 4.28 17.60
N LEU A 244 -5.79 5.39 16.93
CA LEU A 244 -6.62 5.94 15.84
C LEU A 244 -6.74 4.94 14.68
N LYS A 245 -5.63 4.37 14.24
CA LYS A 245 -5.60 3.34 13.18
C LYS A 245 -6.42 2.11 13.55
N SER A 246 -6.28 1.61 14.77
CA SER A 246 -7.05 0.45 15.25
C SER A 246 -8.54 0.75 15.32
N PHE A 247 -8.90 1.95 15.76
CA PHE A 247 -10.30 2.40 15.80
C PHE A 247 -10.90 2.45 14.39
N VAL A 248 -10.22 3.06 13.41
CA VAL A 248 -10.67 3.09 12.01
C VAL A 248 -10.80 1.69 11.45
N TYR A 249 -9.83 0.83 11.70
CA TYR A 249 -9.86 -0.56 11.25
C TYR A 249 -11.09 -1.30 11.79
N GLU A 250 -11.35 -1.23 13.09
CA GLU A 250 -12.47 -1.95 13.72
C GLU A 250 -13.83 -1.35 13.39
N ALA A 251 -13.96 -0.03 13.42
CA ALA A 251 -15.23 0.64 13.25
C ALA A 251 -15.64 0.83 11.79
N VAL A 252 -14.67 0.95 10.88
CA VAL A 252 -14.92 1.24 9.46
C VAL A 252 -14.59 0.03 8.59
N ILE A 253 -13.33 -0.40 8.59
CA ILE A 253 -12.86 -1.44 7.66
C ILE A 253 -13.58 -2.77 7.89
N LEU A 254 -13.80 -3.17 9.14
CA LEU A 254 -14.53 -4.40 9.48
C LEU A 254 -16.06 -4.25 9.42
N SER A 255 -16.58 -3.08 9.07
CA SER A 255 -18.04 -2.90 8.94
C SER A 255 -18.60 -3.77 7.81
N PRO A 256 -19.85 -4.30 7.97
CA PRO A 256 -20.46 -5.18 6.97
C PRO A 256 -20.58 -4.53 5.58
N ASP A 257 -20.77 -3.21 5.52
CA ASP A 257 -20.93 -2.49 4.25
C ASP A 257 -19.60 -2.44 3.48
N VAL A 258 -18.50 -2.09 4.14
CA VAL A 258 -17.16 -2.10 3.56
C VAL A 258 -16.77 -3.53 3.17
N GLN A 259 -17.00 -4.52 4.04
CA GLN A 259 -16.69 -5.92 3.76
C GLN A 259 -17.47 -6.50 2.58
N ARG A 260 -18.74 -6.12 2.40
CA ARG A 260 -19.53 -6.50 1.20
C ARG A 260 -18.97 -5.87 -0.08
N GLY A 261 -18.57 -4.60 0.00
CA GLY A 261 -17.92 -3.90 -1.11
C GLY A 261 -16.60 -4.56 -1.51
N GLU A 262 -15.76 -4.86 -0.52
CA GLU A 262 -14.48 -5.56 -0.72
C GLU A 262 -14.69 -6.94 -1.36
N TYR A 263 -15.63 -7.74 -0.85
CA TYR A 263 -15.96 -9.05 -1.42
C TYR A 263 -16.41 -8.94 -2.89
N LYS A 264 -17.29 -8.00 -3.20
CA LYS A 264 -17.75 -7.76 -4.56
C LYS A 264 -16.58 -7.39 -5.49
N GLY A 265 -15.72 -6.48 -5.04
CA GLY A 265 -14.52 -6.07 -5.78
C GLY A 265 -13.58 -7.24 -6.07
N GLN A 266 -13.36 -8.12 -5.10
CA GLN A 266 -12.57 -9.34 -5.28
C GLN A 266 -13.13 -10.25 -6.38
N GLN A 267 -14.46 -10.46 -6.41
CA GLN A 267 -15.09 -11.29 -7.44
C GLN A 267 -14.93 -10.68 -8.83
N ILE A 268 -15.12 -9.37 -8.96
CA ILE A 268 -14.95 -8.65 -10.24
C ILE A 268 -13.51 -8.82 -10.76
N VAL A 269 -12.51 -8.57 -9.93
CA VAL A 269 -11.10 -8.67 -10.31
C VAL A 269 -10.73 -10.10 -10.73
N ARG A 270 -11.19 -11.12 -9.99
CA ARG A 270 -10.97 -12.54 -10.35
C ARG A 270 -11.57 -12.86 -11.70
N SER A 271 -12.86 -12.53 -11.91
CA SER A 271 -13.55 -12.81 -13.17
C SER A 271 -12.88 -12.13 -14.36
N LEU A 272 -12.42 -10.88 -14.19
CA LEU A 272 -11.68 -10.18 -15.23
C LEU A 272 -10.34 -10.85 -15.54
N PHE A 273 -9.56 -11.20 -14.49
CA PHE A 273 -8.29 -11.88 -14.67
C PHE A 273 -8.48 -13.24 -15.39
N GLU A 274 -9.47 -14.05 -14.99
CA GLU A 274 -9.79 -15.32 -15.59
C GLU A 274 -10.20 -15.16 -17.07
N ALA A 275 -11.05 -14.21 -17.39
CA ALA A 275 -11.44 -13.93 -18.78
C ALA A 275 -10.25 -13.54 -19.65
N PHE A 276 -9.42 -12.59 -19.19
CA PHE A 276 -8.25 -12.16 -19.94
C PHE A 276 -7.16 -13.22 -20.01
N SER A 277 -7.02 -14.11 -19.05
CA SER A 277 -6.04 -15.20 -19.10
C SER A 277 -6.49 -16.34 -20.01
N SER A 278 -7.78 -16.66 -20.06
CA SER A 278 -8.30 -17.71 -20.93
C SER A 278 -8.43 -17.29 -22.40
N GLU A 279 -8.74 -16.03 -22.69
CA GLU A 279 -9.05 -15.52 -24.01
C GLU A 279 -8.21 -14.27 -24.38
N ALA A 280 -6.92 -14.29 -24.01
CA ALA A 280 -6.02 -13.14 -24.13
C ALA A 280 -5.98 -12.55 -25.56
N GLU A 281 -5.90 -13.40 -26.59
CA GLU A 281 -5.83 -12.96 -27.97
C GLU A 281 -7.08 -12.25 -28.47
N ARG A 282 -8.24 -12.57 -27.90
CA ARG A 282 -9.53 -11.99 -28.29
C ARG A 282 -9.90 -10.77 -27.46
N LEU A 283 -9.53 -10.74 -26.18
CA LEU A 283 -10.05 -9.77 -25.23
C LEU A 283 -9.07 -8.64 -24.90
N LEU A 284 -7.75 -8.86 -25.02
CA LEU A 284 -6.79 -7.82 -24.70
C LEU A 284 -6.77 -6.70 -25.76
N PRO A 285 -6.62 -5.43 -25.36
CA PRO A 285 -6.38 -4.33 -26.28
C PRO A 285 -5.12 -4.55 -27.12
N ALA A 286 -5.06 -4.01 -28.32
CA ALA A 286 -4.02 -4.29 -29.32
C ALA A 286 -2.59 -4.12 -28.79
N ASN A 287 -2.29 -3.04 -28.05
CA ASN A 287 -0.97 -2.80 -27.47
C ASN A 287 -0.60 -3.83 -26.40
N THR A 288 -1.53 -4.19 -25.51
CA THR A 288 -1.32 -5.20 -24.46
C THR A 288 -1.21 -6.59 -25.07
N LYS A 289 -2.06 -6.91 -26.06
CA LYS A 289 -1.99 -8.16 -26.83
C LYS A 289 -0.63 -8.33 -27.51
N ASN A 290 -0.10 -7.29 -28.14
CA ASN A 290 1.21 -7.37 -28.78
C ASN A 290 2.32 -7.69 -27.77
N ARG A 291 2.32 -7.05 -26.60
CA ARG A 291 3.27 -7.39 -25.51
C ARG A 291 3.10 -8.82 -25.03
N TRP A 292 1.86 -9.27 -24.88
CA TRP A 292 1.54 -10.63 -24.45
C TRP A 292 2.01 -11.70 -25.45
N LEU A 293 1.84 -11.44 -26.78
CA LEU A 293 2.32 -12.33 -27.85
C LEU A 293 3.86 -12.40 -27.90
N MET A 294 4.55 -11.31 -27.54
CA MET A 294 6.02 -11.24 -27.51
C MET A 294 6.64 -11.82 -26.24
N ALA A 295 5.84 -12.18 -25.25
CA ALA A 295 6.33 -12.69 -23.97
C ALA A 295 6.88 -14.12 -24.12
N ASP A 296 8.10 -14.34 -23.59
CA ASP A 296 8.88 -15.57 -23.78
C ASP A 296 8.33 -16.79 -23.01
N ASN A 297 7.56 -16.56 -21.94
CA ASN A 297 7.08 -17.61 -21.06
C ASN A 297 5.73 -17.25 -20.43
N GLU A 298 5.09 -18.26 -19.83
CA GLU A 298 3.77 -18.12 -19.20
C GLU A 298 3.75 -17.12 -18.06
N GLN A 299 4.78 -17.11 -17.21
CA GLN A 299 4.89 -16.14 -16.11
C GLN A 299 4.86 -14.70 -16.61
N SER A 300 5.60 -14.39 -17.67
CA SER A 300 5.62 -13.08 -18.30
C SER A 300 4.26 -12.73 -18.93
N LYS A 301 3.60 -13.70 -19.58
CA LYS A 301 2.25 -13.53 -20.12
C LYS A 301 1.23 -13.19 -19.04
N MET A 302 1.23 -13.92 -17.92
CA MET A 302 0.32 -13.67 -16.79
C MET A 302 0.62 -12.33 -16.11
N ARG A 303 1.91 -11.95 -16.03
CA ARG A 303 2.29 -10.63 -15.48
C ARG A 303 1.75 -9.48 -16.35
N ILE A 304 1.73 -9.60 -17.68
CA ILE A 304 1.14 -8.60 -18.58
C ILE A 304 -0.38 -8.48 -18.38
N ILE A 305 -1.07 -9.59 -18.19
CA ILE A 305 -2.50 -9.58 -17.88
C ILE A 305 -2.74 -8.93 -16.50
N CYS A 306 -1.94 -9.27 -15.54
CA CYS A 306 -1.98 -8.68 -14.19
C CYS A 306 -1.74 -7.15 -14.24
N ASP A 307 -0.73 -6.70 -14.97
CA ASP A 307 -0.45 -5.27 -15.21
C ASP A 307 -1.65 -4.57 -15.85
N TYR A 308 -2.33 -5.22 -16.79
CA TYR A 308 -3.52 -4.65 -17.44
C TYR A 308 -4.71 -4.54 -16.49
N VAL A 309 -5.00 -5.60 -15.73
CA VAL A 309 -6.12 -5.60 -14.77
C VAL A 309 -5.84 -4.66 -13.60
N SER A 310 -4.62 -4.66 -13.06
CA SER A 310 -4.25 -3.76 -11.96
C SER A 310 -4.23 -2.29 -12.35
N GLY A 311 -4.01 -1.97 -13.61
CA GLY A 311 -4.04 -0.60 -14.13
C GLY A 311 -5.45 -0.05 -14.41
N MET A 312 -6.51 -0.81 -14.13
CA MET A 312 -7.88 -0.33 -14.28
C MET A 312 -8.28 0.55 -13.08
N THR A 313 -9.14 1.56 -13.33
CA THR A 313 -9.89 2.20 -12.26
C THR A 313 -11.08 1.33 -11.85
N ASP A 314 -11.66 1.57 -10.68
CA ASP A 314 -12.86 0.87 -10.21
C ASP A 314 -13.99 0.93 -11.23
N GLU A 315 -14.26 2.12 -11.75
CA GLU A 315 -15.32 2.33 -12.75
C GLU A 315 -15.03 1.59 -14.06
N TYR A 316 -13.77 1.57 -14.51
CA TYR A 316 -13.39 0.87 -15.72
C TYR A 316 -13.52 -0.65 -15.52
N ALA A 317 -13.08 -1.18 -14.39
CA ALA A 317 -13.23 -2.59 -14.06
C ALA A 317 -14.70 -3.01 -13.96
N LEU A 318 -15.56 -2.20 -13.33
CA LEU A 318 -17.01 -2.42 -13.29
C LEU A 318 -17.64 -2.47 -14.69
N ARG A 319 -17.33 -1.50 -15.54
CA ARG A 319 -17.82 -1.48 -16.93
C ARG A 319 -17.35 -2.69 -17.72
N MET A 320 -16.07 -3.02 -17.61
CA MET A 320 -15.50 -4.18 -18.32
C MET A 320 -16.15 -5.48 -17.86
N HIS A 321 -16.35 -5.64 -16.55
CA HIS A 321 -17.07 -6.79 -16.01
C HIS A 321 -18.51 -6.88 -16.52
N GLN A 322 -19.23 -5.76 -16.58
CA GLN A 322 -20.58 -5.72 -17.13
C GLN A 322 -20.59 -6.11 -18.62
N GLN A 323 -19.64 -5.59 -19.42
CA GLN A 323 -19.54 -5.93 -20.84
C GLN A 323 -19.28 -7.41 -21.11
N LEU A 324 -18.50 -8.06 -20.25
CA LEU A 324 -18.11 -9.46 -20.42
C LEU A 324 -19.13 -10.45 -19.85
N PHE A 325 -19.82 -10.08 -18.77
CA PHE A 325 -20.59 -11.04 -17.98
C PHE A 325 -22.07 -10.68 -17.79
N ALA A 326 -22.49 -9.42 -17.99
CA ALA A 326 -23.90 -9.10 -17.89
C ALA A 326 -24.62 -9.53 -19.20
N ALA A 327 -25.71 -10.29 -19.07
CA ALA A 327 -26.62 -10.55 -20.15
C ALA A 327 -27.29 -9.21 -20.54
N SER A 328 -26.78 -8.55 -21.59
CA SER A 328 -27.55 -7.49 -22.26
C SER A 328 -28.61 -8.15 -23.14
N LEU A 329 -29.84 -8.06 -22.72
CA LEU A 329 -30.98 -8.29 -23.61
C LEU A 329 -31.20 -7.07 -24.47
#